data_060925ac3de3198c8645cb5fa47d9095
#
_entry.id   060925ac3de3198c8645cb5fa47d9095
#
_cell.length_a   1.000
_cell.length_b   1.000
_cell.length_c   1.000
_cell.angle_alpha   90.00
_cell.angle_beta   90.00
_cell.angle_gamma   90.00
#
_symmetry.space_group_name_H-M   'P 1'
#
loop_
_entity.id
_entity.type
_entity.pdbx_description
1 polymer ?
#
loop_
_entity_poly.entity_id
_entity_poly.type
_entity_poly.pdbx_seq_one_letter_code
_entity_poly.pdbx_strand_id
1 'polypeptide(L)'
;TIFIYQIEKNMESQKPKIAMYVKRPFGEKLNASFDFIKENWKQLFKYSTYLILPICLIQAANFSGLMGSMTDITAMQASGGISDNPLAALGPSFALNYAGVIFFSCLGALLMTSLIYAMVRLYNEREERLNGVVFGDIKSLLLRNIKRLFLMGIACSFLFIFAVIFIVLLAVLTPFTLILTIPLLFAFMVPLALMAPIYFCLLYTSPSPR
;
A
#
# COMPACT_ATOMS: atom_id res chain seq x y z
N THR A 1 21.57 -13.02 -31.20
CA THR A 1 20.96 -12.61 -29.91
C THR A 1 20.96 -11.08 -29.75
N ILE A 2 22.08 -10.39 -30.03
CA ILE A 2 22.20 -8.90 -29.91
C ILE A 2 21.29 -8.19 -30.94
N PHE A 3 21.18 -8.70 -32.16
CA PHE A 3 20.37 -8.13 -33.24
C PHE A 3 18.87 -8.20 -32.93
N ILE A 4 18.39 -9.31 -32.38
CA ILE A 4 16.99 -9.48 -31.96
C ILE A 4 16.67 -8.52 -30.82
N TYR A 5 17.57 -8.35 -29.84
CA TYR A 5 17.43 -7.40 -28.75
C TYR A 5 17.35 -5.95 -29.21
N GLN A 6 18.13 -5.58 -30.23
CA GLN A 6 18.09 -4.25 -30.85
C GLN A 6 16.77 -4.02 -31.61
N ILE A 7 16.25 -5.01 -32.31
CA ILE A 7 14.96 -4.93 -33.01
C ILE A 7 13.81 -4.81 -32.01
N GLU A 8 13.79 -5.61 -30.94
CA GLU A 8 12.79 -5.48 -29.87
C GLU A 8 12.83 -4.09 -29.20
N LYS A 9 14.02 -3.58 -28.90
CA LYS A 9 14.21 -2.25 -28.33
C LYS A 9 13.72 -1.15 -29.25
N ASN A 10 13.95 -1.26 -30.56
CA ASN A 10 13.47 -0.30 -31.54
C ASN A 10 11.96 -0.38 -31.75
N MET A 11 11.35 -1.56 -31.70
CA MET A 11 9.89 -1.72 -31.78
C MET A 11 9.18 -1.22 -30.52
N GLU A 12 9.77 -1.40 -29.33
CA GLU A 12 9.24 -0.81 -28.09
C GLU A 12 9.27 0.71 -28.09
N SER A 13 10.30 1.32 -28.71
CA SER A 13 10.40 2.79 -28.85
C SER A 13 9.39 3.37 -29.83
N GLN A 14 8.82 2.58 -30.74
CA GLN A 14 7.85 3.06 -31.75
C GLN A 14 6.40 3.08 -31.23
N LYS A 15 6.07 2.39 -30.13
CA LYS A 15 4.73 2.47 -29.55
C LYS A 15 4.53 3.84 -28.89
N PRO A 16 3.39 4.51 -29.12
CA PRO A 16 3.10 5.79 -28.45
C PRO A 16 3.08 5.58 -26.93
N LYS A 17 3.57 6.57 -26.18
CA LYS A 17 3.48 6.55 -24.72
C LYS A 17 2.04 6.41 -24.26
N ILE A 18 1.83 5.64 -23.18
CA ILE A 18 0.52 5.51 -22.53
C ILE A 18 0.20 6.86 -21.87
N ALA A 19 -0.84 7.55 -22.36
CA ALA A 19 -1.27 8.82 -21.79
C ALA A 19 -1.93 8.58 -20.42
N MET A 20 -1.28 8.96 -19.30
CA MET A 20 -1.74 8.68 -17.95
C MET A 20 -2.98 9.49 -17.52
N TYR A 21 -3.13 10.72 -18.04
CA TYR A 21 -4.15 11.68 -17.59
C TYR A 21 -5.24 11.93 -18.63
N VAL A 22 -5.82 10.84 -19.16
CA VAL A 22 -6.92 10.91 -20.14
C VAL A 22 -8.17 10.25 -19.56
N LYS A 23 -9.33 10.85 -19.82
CA LYS A 23 -10.61 10.22 -19.48
C LYS A 23 -10.81 8.98 -20.35
N ARG A 24 -10.90 7.82 -19.72
CA ARG A 24 -11.12 6.52 -20.38
C ARG A 24 -12.26 5.78 -19.69
N PRO A 25 -13.04 4.98 -20.42
CA PRO A 25 -13.95 4.02 -19.83
C PRO A 25 -13.20 2.98 -19.00
N PHE A 26 -13.87 2.29 -18.10
CA PHE A 26 -13.25 1.39 -17.13
C PHE A 26 -12.36 0.31 -17.76
N GLY A 27 -12.83 -0.34 -18.84
CA GLY A 27 -12.06 -1.37 -19.54
C GLY A 27 -10.75 -0.85 -20.13
N GLU A 28 -10.75 0.34 -20.71
CA GLU A 28 -9.54 0.96 -21.23
C GLU A 28 -8.56 1.39 -20.14
N LYS A 29 -9.05 1.75 -18.94
CA LYS A 29 -8.18 2.03 -17.78
C LYS A 29 -7.44 0.77 -17.33
N LEU A 30 -8.15 -0.36 -17.27
CA LEU A 30 -7.53 -1.65 -16.94
C LEU A 30 -6.48 -2.04 -17.98
N ASN A 31 -6.82 -1.97 -19.27
CA ASN A 31 -5.88 -2.29 -20.34
C ASN A 31 -4.63 -1.40 -20.29
N ALA A 32 -4.79 -0.09 -20.12
CA ALA A 32 -3.66 0.84 -19.99
C ALA A 32 -2.78 0.52 -18.76
N SER A 33 -3.37 0.07 -17.65
CA SER A 33 -2.61 -0.36 -16.46
C SER A 33 -1.81 -1.63 -16.74
N PHE A 34 -2.39 -2.61 -17.41
CA PHE A 34 -1.69 -3.83 -17.81
C PHE A 34 -0.60 -3.55 -18.83
N ASP A 35 -0.84 -2.69 -19.80
CA ASP A 35 0.15 -2.30 -20.78
C ASP A 35 1.33 -1.58 -20.12
N PHE A 36 1.08 -0.70 -19.15
CA PHE A 36 2.13 -0.05 -18.37
C PHE A 36 2.98 -1.08 -17.60
N ILE A 37 2.35 -2.06 -16.96
CA ILE A 37 3.06 -3.12 -16.24
C ILE A 37 3.89 -3.97 -17.20
N LYS A 38 3.31 -4.40 -18.33
CA LYS A 38 4.01 -5.21 -19.35
C LYS A 38 5.22 -4.49 -19.92
N GLU A 39 5.07 -3.20 -20.22
CA GLU A 39 6.13 -2.38 -20.79
C GLU A 39 7.29 -2.17 -19.81
N ASN A 40 6.98 -2.00 -18.53
CA ASN A 40 7.96 -1.60 -17.52
C ASN A 40 8.24 -2.69 -16.48
N TRP A 41 7.81 -3.92 -16.72
CA TRP A 41 7.87 -5.04 -15.80
C TRP A 41 9.25 -5.24 -15.15
N LYS A 42 10.34 -5.21 -15.94
CA LYS A 42 11.70 -5.44 -15.44
C LYS A 42 12.11 -4.39 -14.40
N GLN A 43 11.79 -3.13 -14.67
CA GLN A 43 12.12 -2.01 -13.79
C GLN A 43 11.23 -2.02 -12.53
N LEU A 44 9.93 -2.24 -12.71
CA LEU A 44 8.98 -2.35 -11.61
C LEU A 44 9.37 -3.47 -10.66
N PHE A 45 9.63 -4.66 -11.18
CA PHE A 45 10.01 -5.82 -10.38
C PHE A 45 11.33 -5.59 -9.65
N LYS A 46 12.37 -5.08 -10.35
CA LYS A 46 13.68 -4.81 -9.77
C LYS A 46 13.58 -3.88 -8.55
N TYR A 47 12.94 -2.72 -8.71
CA TYR A 47 12.88 -1.73 -7.63
C TYR A 47 11.89 -2.12 -6.53
N SER A 48 10.79 -2.77 -6.88
CA SER A 48 9.83 -3.30 -5.92
C SER A 48 10.48 -4.37 -5.03
N THR A 49 11.16 -5.35 -5.63
CA THR A 49 11.84 -6.41 -4.88
C THR A 49 12.93 -5.83 -3.99
N TYR A 50 13.78 -4.96 -4.52
CA TYR A 50 14.87 -4.37 -3.74
C TYR A 50 14.38 -3.59 -2.51
N LEU A 51 13.24 -2.87 -2.65
CA LEU A 51 12.71 -2.03 -1.59
C LEU A 51 11.87 -2.81 -0.57
N ILE A 52 11.08 -3.78 -1.03
CA ILE A 52 10.06 -4.45 -0.22
C ILE A 52 10.56 -5.74 0.41
N LEU A 53 11.45 -6.47 -0.26
CA LEU A 53 11.96 -7.74 0.23
C LEU A 53 12.52 -7.66 1.66
N PRO A 54 13.38 -6.69 2.05
CA PRO A 54 13.88 -6.62 3.41
C PRO A 54 12.75 -6.39 4.44
N ILE A 55 11.74 -5.60 4.09
CA ILE A 55 10.58 -5.36 4.96
C ILE A 55 9.75 -6.62 5.12
N CYS A 56 9.51 -7.36 4.02
CA CYS A 56 8.78 -8.62 4.06
C CYS A 56 9.48 -9.66 4.94
N LEU A 57 10.82 -9.73 4.92
CA LEU A 57 11.58 -10.66 5.78
C LEU A 57 11.41 -10.32 7.26
N ILE A 58 11.52 -9.03 7.61
CA ILE A 58 11.31 -8.59 9.00
C ILE A 58 9.84 -8.82 9.43
N GLN A 59 8.90 -8.53 8.53
CA GLN A 59 7.49 -8.76 8.79
C GLN A 59 7.17 -10.23 8.99
N ALA A 60 7.76 -11.13 8.20
CA ALA A 60 7.60 -12.57 8.35
C ALA A 60 8.09 -13.06 9.72
N ALA A 61 9.22 -12.53 10.22
CA ALA A 61 9.72 -12.85 11.56
C ALA A 61 8.75 -12.39 12.66
N ASN A 62 8.22 -11.16 12.59
CA ASN A 62 7.22 -10.67 13.56
C ASN A 62 5.93 -11.48 13.49
N PHE A 63 5.49 -11.87 12.29
CA PHE A 63 4.30 -12.68 12.10
C PHE A 63 4.47 -14.10 12.66
N SER A 64 5.65 -14.71 12.47
CA SER A 64 6.00 -16.01 13.07
C SER A 64 5.98 -15.94 14.60
N GLY A 65 6.54 -14.88 15.19
CA GLY A 65 6.48 -14.65 16.64
C GLY A 65 5.07 -14.46 17.17
N LEU A 66 4.22 -13.77 16.40
CA LEU A 66 2.79 -13.61 16.73
C LEU A 66 2.06 -14.95 16.70
N MET A 67 2.29 -15.78 15.68
CA MET A 67 1.70 -17.12 15.59
C MET A 67 2.16 -18.03 16.72
N GLY A 68 3.46 -17.98 17.10
CA GLY A 68 3.98 -18.70 18.27
C GLY A 68 3.25 -18.31 19.55
N SER A 69 3.11 -17.01 19.81
CA SER A 69 2.37 -16.52 20.99
C SER A 69 0.91 -16.95 20.99
N MET A 70 0.25 -17.03 19.83
CA MET A 70 -1.13 -17.52 19.71
C MET A 70 -1.24 -19.01 20.00
N THR A 71 -0.27 -19.83 19.54
CA THR A 71 -0.25 -21.27 19.84
C THR A 71 -0.03 -21.53 21.33
N ASP A 72 0.82 -20.74 22.00
CA ASP A 72 1.05 -20.84 23.44
C ASP A 72 -0.23 -20.53 24.23
N ILE A 73 -0.96 -19.47 23.85
CA ILE A 73 -2.24 -19.09 24.47
C ILE A 73 -3.28 -20.22 24.29
N THR A 74 -3.39 -20.77 23.08
CA THR A 74 -4.35 -21.89 22.84
C THR A 74 -3.99 -23.15 23.61
N ALA A 75 -2.70 -23.45 23.76
CA ALA A 75 -2.23 -24.57 24.57
C ALA A 75 -2.52 -24.36 26.07
N MET A 76 -2.29 -23.15 26.60
CA MET A 76 -2.65 -22.78 27.98
C MET A 76 -4.17 -22.88 28.21
N GLN A 77 -4.97 -22.50 27.25
CA GLN A 77 -6.43 -22.58 27.30
C GLN A 77 -6.91 -24.04 27.36
N ALA A 78 -6.31 -24.91 26.54
CA ALA A 78 -6.62 -26.32 26.49
C ALA A 78 -6.24 -27.07 27.80
N SER A 79 -5.21 -26.59 28.51
CA SER A 79 -4.77 -27.14 29.81
C SER A 79 -5.56 -26.61 31.03
N GLY A 80 -6.55 -25.75 30.82
CA GLY A 80 -7.33 -25.14 31.90
C GLY A 80 -6.57 -24.09 32.72
N GLY A 81 -5.41 -23.63 32.24
CA GLY A 81 -4.52 -22.70 32.95
C GLY A 81 -4.83 -21.22 32.77
N ILE A 82 -5.87 -20.86 32.01
CA ILE A 82 -6.22 -19.44 31.82
C ILE A 82 -7.27 -19.06 32.86
N SER A 83 -6.94 -18.05 33.68
CA SER A 83 -7.91 -17.32 34.49
C SER A 83 -8.95 -16.63 33.62
N ASP A 84 -10.11 -16.25 34.20
CA ASP A 84 -11.27 -15.64 33.50
C ASP A 84 -10.98 -14.42 32.61
N ASN A 85 -9.72 -14.00 32.50
CA ASN A 85 -9.31 -12.89 31.67
C ASN A 85 -8.33 -13.32 30.54
N PRO A 86 -8.81 -13.61 29.32
CA PRO A 86 -7.97 -14.01 28.20
C PRO A 86 -6.96 -12.91 27.77
N LEU A 87 -7.22 -11.64 28.08
CA LEU A 87 -6.31 -10.53 27.83
C LEU A 87 -5.04 -10.59 28.72
N ALA A 88 -5.14 -11.19 29.93
CA ALA A 88 -3.98 -11.34 30.80
C ALA A 88 -2.98 -12.38 30.27
N ALA A 89 -3.43 -13.31 29.42
CA ALA A 89 -2.58 -14.28 28.75
C ALA A 89 -1.77 -13.67 27.58
N LEU A 90 -2.16 -12.47 27.10
CA LEU A 90 -1.43 -11.73 26.08
C LEU A 90 -0.17 -11.11 26.71
N GLY A 91 0.92 -11.84 26.70
CA GLY A 91 2.20 -11.38 27.23
C GLY A 91 2.83 -10.23 26.42
N PRO A 92 3.91 -9.61 26.96
CA PRO A 92 4.62 -8.52 26.27
C PRO A 92 5.14 -8.92 24.90
N SER A 93 5.51 -10.17 24.70
CA SER A 93 5.97 -10.72 23.41
C SER A 93 4.89 -10.65 22.33
N PHE A 94 3.65 -10.98 22.67
CA PHE A 94 2.52 -10.84 21.76
C PHE A 94 2.31 -9.38 21.34
N ALA A 95 2.27 -8.48 22.33
CA ALA A 95 2.08 -7.05 22.06
C ALA A 95 3.20 -6.47 21.16
N LEU A 96 4.45 -6.86 21.41
CA LEU A 96 5.60 -6.42 20.62
C LEU A 96 5.54 -6.93 19.17
N ASN A 97 5.26 -8.23 18.99
CA ASN A 97 5.13 -8.83 17.66
C ASN A 97 3.94 -8.26 16.89
N TYR A 98 2.81 -8.04 17.57
CA TYR A 98 1.62 -7.42 16.97
C TYR A 98 1.88 -5.98 16.52
N ALA A 99 2.51 -5.17 17.38
CA ALA A 99 2.92 -3.82 17.04
C ALA A 99 3.92 -3.82 15.86
N GLY A 100 4.87 -4.77 15.84
CA GLY A 100 5.80 -4.98 14.74
C GLY A 100 5.09 -5.29 13.43
N VAL A 101 4.13 -6.21 13.44
CA VAL A 101 3.34 -6.55 12.25
C VAL A 101 2.61 -5.32 11.70
N ILE A 102 1.94 -4.55 12.56
CA ILE A 102 1.25 -3.32 12.15
C ILE A 102 2.24 -2.31 11.57
N PHE A 103 3.33 -2.05 12.29
CA PHE A 103 4.32 -1.05 11.87
C PHE A 103 4.93 -1.37 10.51
N PHE A 104 5.42 -2.61 10.31
CA PHE A 104 6.03 -3.01 9.04
C PHE A 104 5.02 -3.15 7.91
N SER A 105 3.76 -3.50 8.20
CA SER A 105 2.67 -3.47 7.20
C SER A 105 2.41 -2.05 6.71
N CYS A 106 2.28 -1.10 7.61
CA CYS A 106 2.09 0.31 7.26
C CYS A 106 3.30 0.85 6.48
N LEU A 107 4.52 0.54 6.92
CA LEU A 107 5.75 0.96 6.23
C LEU A 107 5.84 0.37 4.83
N GLY A 108 5.55 -0.92 4.66
CA GLY A 108 5.52 -1.59 3.36
C GLY A 108 4.49 -0.97 2.41
N ALA A 109 3.28 -0.71 2.90
CA ALA A 109 2.22 -0.07 2.12
C ALA A 109 2.62 1.35 1.67
N LEU A 110 3.21 2.15 2.57
CA LEU A 110 3.68 3.49 2.26
C LEU A 110 4.79 3.47 1.19
N LEU A 111 5.76 2.57 1.34
CA LEU A 111 6.87 2.45 0.40
C LEU A 111 6.40 1.96 -0.97
N MET A 112 5.52 0.95 -1.03
CA MET A 112 4.97 0.44 -2.28
C MET A 112 4.17 1.50 -3.02
N THR A 113 3.26 2.18 -2.32
CA THR A 113 2.46 3.25 -2.89
C THR A 113 3.33 4.41 -3.39
N SER A 114 4.31 4.83 -2.59
CA SER A 114 5.26 5.89 -2.95
C SER A 114 6.09 5.52 -4.18
N LEU A 115 6.54 4.25 -4.28
CA LEU A 115 7.31 3.75 -5.41
C LEU A 115 6.47 3.79 -6.70
N ILE A 116 5.24 3.27 -6.65
CA ILE A 116 4.34 3.26 -7.82
C ILE A 116 4.12 4.68 -8.34
N TYR A 117 3.79 5.64 -7.46
CA TYR A 117 3.60 7.04 -7.88
C TYR A 117 4.88 7.69 -8.40
N ALA A 118 6.05 7.38 -7.81
CA ALA A 118 7.32 7.87 -8.31
C ALA A 118 7.62 7.32 -9.72
N MET A 119 7.35 6.04 -9.96
CA MET A 119 7.57 5.41 -11.27
C MET A 119 6.60 5.92 -12.34
N VAL A 120 5.31 6.07 -12.02
CA VAL A 120 4.32 6.65 -12.94
C VAL A 120 4.71 8.09 -13.31
N ARG A 121 5.19 8.86 -12.35
CA ARG A 121 5.66 10.21 -12.60
C ARG A 121 6.88 10.24 -13.51
N LEU A 122 7.91 9.46 -13.22
CA LEU A 122 9.12 9.35 -14.04
C LEU A 122 8.79 8.91 -15.48
N TYR A 123 7.88 7.94 -15.62
CA TYR A 123 7.40 7.51 -16.92
C TYR A 123 6.77 8.65 -17.73
N ASN A 124 6.00 9.52 -17.05
CA ASN A 124 5.35 10.64 -17.72
C ASN A 124 6.32 11.78 -18.06
N GLU A 125 7.28 12.08 -17.18
CA GLU A 125 8.25 13.18 -17.34
C GLU A 125 9.37 12.85 -18.33
N ARG A 126 9.80 11.58 -18.45
CA ARG A 126 10.93 11.17 -19.33
C ARG A 126 10.45 10.72 -20.70
N GLU A 127 11.13 11.14 -21.76
CA GLU A 127 10.85 10.65 -23.13
C GLU A 127 11.22 9.18 -23.30
N GLU A 128 12.31 8.74 -22.68
CA GLU A 128 12.82 7.36 -22.72
C GLU A 128 12.03 6.37 -21.82
N ARG A 129 10.87 6.78 -21.31
CA ARG A 129 10.04 5.98 -20.40
C ARG A 129 10.83 5.66 -19.11
N LEU A 130 10.80 4.38 -18.65
CA LEU A 130 11.58 3.94 -17.48
C LEU A 130 12.93 3.29 -17.85
N ASN A 131 13.33 3.31 -19.13
CA ASN A 131 14.62 2.77 -19.54
C ASN A 131 15.77 3.62 -18.97
N GLY A 132 16.79 2.96 -18.41
CA GLY A 132 17.96 3.65 -17.85
C GLY A 132 17.71 4.44 -16.56
N VAL A 133 16.55 4.27 -15.90
CA VAL A 133 16.29 4.91 -14.60
C VAL A 133 17.27 4.37 -13.56
N VAL A 134 17.93 5.28 -12.84
CA VAL A 134 18.82 4.96 -11.73
C VAL A 134 18.06 5.13 -10.40
N PHE A 135 18.40 4.34 -9.39
CA PHE A 135 17.77 4.43 -8.06
C PHE A 135 17.86 5.85 -7.47
N GLY A 136 18.92 6.60 -7.79
CA GLY A 136 19.08 8.00 -7.37
C GLY A 136 17.92 8.90 -7.81
N ASP A 137 17.41 8.71 -9.01
CA ASP A 137 16.30 9.50 -9.58
C ASP A 137 14.99 9.20 -8.85
N ILE A 138 14.81 7.93 -8.46
CA ILE A 138 13.62 7.48 -7.73
C ILE A 138 13.68 7.94 -6.28
N LYS A 139 14.86 7.92 -5.64
CA LYS A 139 15.05 8.19 -4.21
C LYS A 139 14.51 9.55 -3.79
N SER A 140 14.80 10.60 -4.54
CA SER A 140 14.35 11.98 -4.22
C SER A 140 12.82 12.10 -4.25
N LEU A 141 12.19 11.52 -5.29
CA LEU A 141 10.73 11.48 -5.43
C LEU A 141 10.09 10.57 -4.38
N LEU A 142 10.70 9.43 -4.12
CA LEU A 142 10.26 8.46 -3.12
C LEU A 142 10.18 9.10 -1.73
N LEU A 143 11.25 9.74 -1.26
CA LEU A 143 11.30 10.39 0.06
C LEU A 143 10.26 11.50 0.20
N ARG A 144 10.08 12.32 -0.85
CA ARG A 144 9.06 13.36 -0.87
C ARG A 144 7.65 12.79 -0.81
N ASN A 145 7.39 11.71 -1.55
CA ASN A 145 6.11 11.04 -1.56
C ASN A 145 5.82 10.32 -0.23
N ILE A 146 6.81 9.68 0.39
CA ILE A 146 6.67 9.04 1.71
C ILE A 146 6.22 10.06 2.75
N LYS A 147 6.90 11.22 2.85
CA LYS A 147 6.52 12.26 3.81
C LYS A 147 5.07 12.69 3.66
N ARG A 148 4.62 12.88 2.42
CA ARG A 148 3.24 13.29 2.10
C ARG A 148 2.22 12.20 2.40
N LEU A 149 2.52 10.96 1.99
CA LEU A 149 1.68 9.79 2.28
C LEU A 149 1.57 9.53 3.78
N PHE A 150 2.67 9.69 4.52
CA PHE A 150 2.69 9.54 5.97
C PHE A 150 1.76 10.55 6.64
N LEU A 151 1.88 11.82 6.28
CA LEU A 151 1.02 12.87 6.83
C LEU A 151 -0.47 12.62 6.50
N MET A 152 -0.75 12.22 5.25
CA MET A 152 -2.10 11.86 4.84
C MET A 152 -2.59 10.59 5.57
N GLY A 153 -1.72 9.59 5.75
CA GLY A 153 -2.02 8.38 6.50
C GLY A 153 -2.41 8.67 7.94
N ILE A 154 -1.72 9.60 8.61
CA ILE A 154 -2.08 10.07 9.95
C ILE A 154 -3.48 10.70 9.94
N ALA A 155 -3.78 11.59 9.00
CA ALA A 155 -5.10 12.22 8.89
C ALA A 155 -6.21 11.17 8.65
N CYS A 156 -5.97 10.22 7.75
CA CYS A 156 -6.90 9.10 7.51
C CYS A 156 -7.08 8.21 8.74
N SER A 157 -6.02 7.98 9.52
CA SER A 157 -6.09 7.19 10.76
C SER A 157 -6.97 7.87 11.81
N PHE A 158 -6.89 9.19 11.97
CA PHE A 158 -7.78 9.92 12.85
C PHE A 158 -9.24 9.82 12.43
N LEU A 159 -9.53 9.97 11.13
CA LEU A 159 -10.88 9.81 10.60
C LEU A 159 -11.41 8.39 10.80
N PHE A 160 -10.55 7.38 10.61
CA PHE A 160 -10.90 5.97 10.81
C PHE A 160 -11.20 5.67 12.27
N ILE A 161 -10.36 6.14 13.21
CA ILE A 161 -10.57 5.98 14.66
C ILE A 161 -11.89 6.63 15.05
N PHE A 162 -12.17 7.84 14.58
CA PHE A 162 -13.43 8.52 14.86
C PHE A 162 -14.64 7.71 14.34
N ALA A 163 -14.55 7.16 13.12
CA ALA A 163 -15.59 6.32 12.55
C ALA A 163 -15.81 5.04 13.37
N VAL A 164 -14.73 4.38 13.81
CA VAL A 164 -14.81 3.18 14.67
C VAL A 164 -15.46 3.49 16.01
N ILE A 165 -15.06 4.57 16.68
CA ILE A 165 -15.66 5.01 17.95
C ILE A 165 -17.16 5.25 17.75
N PHE A 166 -17.55 5.96 16.70
CA PHE A 166 -18.95 6.24 16.38
C PHE A 166 -19.76 4.94 16.16
N ILE A 167 -19.19 3.98 15.44
CA ILE A 167 -19.81 2.67 15.20
C ILE A 167 -19.97 1.88 16.48
N VAL A 168 -18.94 1.86 17.34
CA VAL A 168 -19.00 1.18 18.65
C VAL A 168 -20.07 1.79 19.54
N LEU A 169 -20.18 3.12 19.59
CA LEU A 169 -21.24 3.80 20.35
C LEU A 169 -22.64 3.43 19.84
N LEU A 170 -22.83 3.35 18.53
CA LEU A 170 -24.08 2.88 17.94
C LEU A 170 -24.38 1.41 18.27
N ALA A 171 -23.36 0.53 18.24
CA ALA A 171 -23.49 -0.89 18.54
C ALA A 171 -23.91 -1.16 19.99
N VAL A 172 -23.48 -0.33 20.93
CA VAL A 172 -23.87 -0.40 22.35
C VAL A 172 -25.35 -0.02 22.54
N LEU A 173 -25.89 0.86 21.71
CA LEU A 173 -27.28 1.30 21.83
C LEU A 173 -28.28 0.22 21.44
N THR A 174 -28.03 -0.56 20.36
CA THR A 174 -28.91 -1.64 19.93
C THR A 174 -28.16 -2.72 19.16
N PRO A 175 -28.41 -4.04 19.42
CA PRO A 175 -27.76 -5.14 18.67
C PRO A 175 -28.05 -5.12 17.16
N PHE A 176 -29.18 -4.55 16.73
CA PHE A 176 -29.56 -4.41 15.33
C PHE A 176 -28.61 -3.48 14.55
N THR A 177 -27.92 -2.58 15.22
CA THR A 177 -26.92 -1.69 14.57
C THR A 177 -25.71 -2.45 14.05
N LEU A 178 -25.41 -3.65 14.54
CA LEU A 178 -24.33 -4.49 14.02
C LEU A 178 -24.56 -4.87 12.54
N ILE A 179 -25.78 -5.09 12.11
CA ILE A 179 -26.10 -5.40 10.72
C ILE A 179 -25.81 -4.18 9.82
N LEU A 180 -26.07 -2.98 10.34
CA LEU A 180 -25.81 -1.72 9.62
C LEU A 180 -24.32 -1.33 9.64
N THR A 181 -23.57 -1.85 10.57
CA THR A 181 -22.13 -1.56 10.77
C THR A 181 -21.29 -1.99 9.55
N ILE A 182 -21.58 -3.15 8.96
CA ILE A 182 -20.83 -3.68 7.81
C ILE A 182 -20.93 -2.75 6.59
N PRO A 183 -22.13 -2.40 6.07
CA PRO A 183 -22.22 -1.47 4.95
C PRO A 183 -21.68 -0.07 5.28
N LEU A 184 -21.81 0.38 6.52
CA LEU A 184 -21.27 1.68 6.96
C LEU A 184 -19.73 1.69 6.93
N LEU A 185 -19.08 0.60 7.39
CA LEU A 185 -17.62 0.45 7.28
C LEU A 185 -17.16 0.50 5.82
N PHE A 186 -17.84 -0.22 4.91
CA PHE A 186 -17.53 -0.15 3.48
C PHE A 186 -17.70 1.26 2.91
N ALA A 187 -18.76 1.97 3.30
CA ALA A 187 -18.99 3.34 2.89
C ALA A 187 -17.88 4.30 3.33
N PHE A 188 -17.25 4.08 4.49
CA PHE A 188 -16.08 4.84 4.94
C PHE A 188 -14.78 4.39 4.27
N MET A 189 -14.59 3.09 4.03
CA MET A 189 -13.37 2.56 3.45
C MET A 189 -13.14 3.00 2.01
N VAL A 190 -14.20 3.10 1.20
CA VAL A 190 -14.09 3.49 -0.22
C VAL A 190 -13.52 4.91 -0.39
N PRO A 191 -14.04 5.98 0.25
CA PRO A 191 -13.45 7.30 0.18
C PRO A 191 -12.01 7.36 0.68
N LEU A 192 -11.70 6.65 1.77
CA LEU A 192 -10.34 6.60 2.32
C LEU A 192 -9.36 5.95 1.35
N ALA A 193 -9.75 4.85 0.69
CA ALA A 193 -8.93 4.19 -0.32
C ALA A 193 -8.67 5.08 -1.55
N LEU A 194 -9.65 5.91 -1.93
CA LEU A 194 -9.54 6.83 -3.06
C LEU A 194 -8.77 8.10 -2.74
N MET A 195 -8.57 8.42 -1.47
CA MET A 195 -7.94 9.67 -1.04
C MET A 195 -6.49 9.80 -1.53
N ALA A 196 -5.72 8.71 -1.48
CA ALA A 196 -4.34 8.70 -1.97
C ALA A 196 -4.24 8.95 -3.49
N PRO A 197 -4.92 8.20 -4.37
CA PRO A 197 -4.85 8.45 -5.80
C PRO A 197 -5.37 9.83 -6.18
N ILE A 198 -6.46 10.32 -5.56
CA ILE A 198 -7.00 11.66 -5.82
C ILE A 198 -5.99 12.74 -5.44
N TYR A 199 -5.38 12.65 -4.25
CA TYR A 199 -4.38 13.60 -3.79
C TYR A 199 -3.19 13.69 -4.74
N PHE A 200 -2.67 12.55 -5.20
CA PHE A 200 -1.55 12.55 -6.15
C PHE A 200 -1.97 13.05 -7.53
N CYS A 201 -3.15 12.70 -8.03
CA CYS A 201 -3.66 13.24 -9.29
C CYS A 201 -3.77 14.77 -9.24
N LEU A 202 -4.36 15.33 -8.19
CA LEU A 202 -4.51 16.78 -8.04
C LEU A 202 -3.15 17.48 -7.90
N LEU A 203 -2.21 16.88 -7.20
CA LEU A 203 -0.88 17.44 -7.00
C LEU A 203 -0.08 17.55 -8.31
N TYR A 204 -0.28 16.62 -9.25
CA TYR A 204 0.44 16.58 -10.52
C TYR A 204 -0.26 17.35 -11.64
N THR A 205 -1.57 17.60 -11.51
CA THR A 205 -2.34 18.36 -12.48
C THR A 205 -2.47 19.85 -12.14
N SER A 206 -2.18 20.22 -10.87
CA SER A 206 -2.17 21.64 -10.47
C SER A 206 -0.97 22.35 -11.12
N PRO A 207 -1.19 23.44 -11.92
CA PRO A 207 -0.08 24.25 -12.39
C PRO A 207 0.66 24.79 -11.16
N SER A 208 1.97 24.55 -11.10
CA SER A 208 2.83 25.15 -10.06
C SER A 208 2.64 26.67 -10.13
N PRO A 209 2.28 27.34 -9.03
CA PRO A 209 2.35 28.80 -8.99
C PRO A 209 3.81 29.19 -9.26
N ARG A 210 4.04 29.87 -10.38
CA ARG A 210 5.31 30.49 -10.70
C ARG A 210 5.57 31.66 -9.78
#